data_fc55ccd4c1eed515d53740dd9cebd209
#
_entry.id   fc55ccd4c1eed515d53740dd9cebd209
#
_cell.length_a   1.000
_cell.length_b   1.000
_cell.length_c   1.000
_cell.angle_alpha   90.00
_cell.angle_beta   90.00
_cell.angle_gamma   90.00
#
_symmetry.space_group_name_H-M   'P 1'
#
loop_
_entity.id
_entity.type
_entity.pdbx_description
1 polymer ?
#
loop_
_entity_poly.entity_id
_entity_poly.type
_entity_poly.pdbx_seq_one_letter_code
_entity_poly.pdbx_strand_id
1 'polypeptide(L)'
;KLYSMFFEGYTEKLWGRHPSEISADWGAQRVKGLSIMGVLKNAFQKLLPKKRDNSEVETSLIEEFWYPKYGPGQLWETVESNCENAGVKVVTDAKVIEVRQQNGHISSVVTEAADGTRTEWNADQFISSMPVKDLVEAIDAAGVDTEAAATGSKAAPEAVTEVAEGLPYRDFVTVGLLVNHLKLENTTDIPTLGNPPIVPDCWIYVQDPGYKVGRIQVFNNWSPYLVKNVDDTVWIGLEYFCEEGDTFWNMSEEDAVKFAISELMRMGVIEKPEDVLDSHRERVKKAYPAYFDTYDRIDEVIDYLDGFGNLYCVGRNGQHRYNNMDHSMATAIEAVDNIKSGKATKENVWSVNTDQSYHEEK
;
A
#
# COMPACT_ATOMS: atom_id res chain seq x y z
N LYS A 1 25.80 -7.91 11.27
CA LYS A 1 25.95 -6.49 11.63
C LYS A 1 25.14 -5.56 10.72
N LEU A 2 25.27 -5.63 9.36
CA LEU A 2 24.46 -4.81 8.46
C LEU A 2 22.96 -5.17 8.54
N TYR A 3 22.61 -6.44 8.57
CA TYR A 3 21.24 -6.91 8.73
C TYR A 3 20.58 -6.35 10.01
N SER A 4 21.19 -6.54 11.17
CA SER A 4 20.67 -5.99 12.43
C SER A 4 20.63 -4.47 12.46
N MET A 5 21.49 -3.81 11.67
CA MET A 5 21.58 -2.37 11.64
C MET A 5 20.52 -1.72 10.75
N PHE A 6 20.11 -2.41 9.65
CA PHE A 6 19.24 -1.80 8.62
C PHE A 6 17.91 -2.51 8.40
N PHE A 7 17.76 -3.76 8.83
CA PHE A 7 16.60 -4.56 8.45
C PHE A 7 15.84 -5.16 9.64
N GLU A 8 16.53 -5.70 10.64
CA GLU A 8 15.94 -6.50 11.71
C GLU A 8 14.88 -5.72 12.49
N GLY A 9 15.28 -4.60 13.11
CA GLY A 9 14.39 -3.81 13.96
C GLY A 9 13.23 -3.17 13.20
N TYR A 10 13.46 -2.71 11.97
CA TYR A 10 12.38 -2.17 11.14
C TYR A 10 11.40 -3.26 10.67
N THR A 11 11.89 -4.42 10.26
CA THR A 11 11.06 -5.55 9.84
C THR A 11 10.17 -6.03 11.00
N GLU A 12 10.74 -6.12 12.20
CA GLU A 12 9.98 -6.48 13.40
C GLU A 12 8.89 -5.44 13.73
N LYS A 13 9.17 -4.14 13.63
CA LYS A 13 8.16 -3.09 13.77
C LYS A 13 7.05 -3.20 12.73
N LEU A 14 7.42 -3.41 11.46
CA LEU A 14 6.47 -3.49 10.35
C LEU A 14 5.53 -4.68 10.55
N TRP A 15 6.07 -5.87 10.80
CA TRP A 15 5.27 -7.09 10.82
C TRP A 15 4.79 -7.51 12.21
N GLY A 16 5.33 -6.93 13.28
CA GLY A 16 5.03 -7.34 14.66
C GLY A 16 5.57 -8.74 15.00
N ARG A 17 6.44 -9.29 14.15
CA ARG A 17 7.07 -10.62 14.28
C ARG A 17 8.55 -10.55 13.96
N HIS A 18 9.32 -11.46 14.57
CA HIS A 18 10.74 -11.56 14.26
C HIS A 18 10.94 -11.98 12.79
N PRO A 19 11.94 -11.43 12.07
CA PRO A 19 12.17 -11.75 10.65
C PRO A 19 12.35 -13.24 10.32
N SER A 20 12.77 -14.07 11.29
CA SER A 20 12.88 -15.53 11.12
C SER A 20 11.51 -16.24 11.01
N GLU A 21 10.43 -15.58 11.34
CA GLU A 21 9.06 -16.12 11.28
C GLU A 21 8.31 -15.67 10.01
N ILE A 22 8.97 -14.91 9.15
CA ILE A 22 8.39 -14.33 7.94
C ILE A 22 8.97 -15.06 6.72
N SER A 23 8.14 -15.34 5.70
CA SER A 23 8.60 -15.97 4.46
C SER A 23 9.77 -15.22 3.83
N ALA A 24 10.73 -15.97 3.32
CA ALA A 24 11.89 -15.42 2.60
C ALA A 24 11.48 -14.61 1.35
N ASP A 25 10.30 -14.87 0.79
CA ASP A 25 9.77 -14.17 -0.40
C ASP A 25 9.61 -12.68 -0.17
N TRP A 26 9.16 -12.28 1.02
CA TRP A 26 9.10 -10.86 1.36
C TRP A 26 10.49 -10.21 1.38
N GLY A 27 11.47 -10.89 1.99
CA GLY A 27 12.87 -10.42 2.02
C GLY A 27 13.47 -10.32 0.63
N ALA A 28 13.18 -11.30 -0.22
CA ALA A 28 13.65 -11.33 -1.60
C ALA A 28 13.09 -10.15 -2.42
N GLN A 29 11.83 -9.80 -2.25
CA GLN A 29 11.21 -8.63 -2.93
C GLN A 29 11.81 -7.29 -2.51
N ARG A 30 12.28 -7.15 -1.27
CA ARG A 30 12.86 -5.90 -0.73
C ARG A 30 14.35 -5.75 -1.00
N VAL A 31 15.07 -6.84 -1.11
CA VAL A 31 16.54 -6.87 -1.29
C VAL A 31 16.91 -7.15 -2.76
N LYS A 32 15.91 -7.29 -3.63
CA LYS A 32 16.11 -7.42 -5.07
C LYS A 32 16.95 -6.25 -5.58
N GLY A 33 18.06 -6.55 -6.24
CA GLY A 33 18.95 -5.55 -6.83
C GLY A 33 20.06 -5.01 -5.93
N LEU A 34 20.07 -5.25 -4.62
CA LEU A 34 21.21 -4.86 -3.78
C LEU A 34 22.43 -5.79 -4.01
N SER A 35 23.05 -5.67 -5.17
CA SER A 35 24.37 -6.25 -5.42
C SER A 35 25.44 -5.32 -4.83
N ILE A 36 26.24 -5.84 -3.89
CA ILE A 36 27.42 -5.11 -3.36
C ILE A 36 28.34 -4.66 -4.52
N MET A 37 28.40 -5.46 -5.58
CA MET A 37 29.12 -5.12 -6.81
C MET A 37 28.45 -3.96 -7.58
N GLY A 38 27.11 -3.88 -7.59
CA GLY A 38 26.35 -2.76 -8.17
C GLY A 38 26.64 -1.44 -7.43
N VAL A 39 26.57 -1.46 -6.11
CA VAL A 39 26.88 -0.30 -5.26
C VAL A 39 28.33 0.17 -5.45
N LEU A 40 29.31 -0.75 -5.50
CA LEU A 40 30.69 -0.44 -5.76
C LEU A 40 30.91 0.09 -7.20
N LYS A 41 30.23 -0.51 -8.19
CA LYS A 41 30.27 -0.07 -9.59
C LYS A 41 29.70 1.35 -9.75
N ASN A 42 28.57 1.65 -9.10
CA ASN A 42 27.97 3.00 -9.09
C ASN A 42 28.85 4.02 -8.37
N ALA A 43 29.46 3.66 -7.24
CA ALA A 43 30.41 4.52 -6.55
C ALA A 43 31.65 4.83 -7.43
N PHE A 44 32.14 3.84 -8.19
CA PHE A 44 33.24 4.04 -9.16
C PHE A 44 32.78 4.82 -10.40
N GLN A 45 31.54 4.64 -10.87
CA GLN A 45 31.01 5.38 -12.02
C GLN A 45 30.78 6.86 -11.72
N LYS A 46 30.48 7.22 -10.47
CA LYS A 46 30.40 8.64 -10.02
C LYS A 46 31.75 9.36 -10.09
N LEU A 47 32.86 8.62 -10.15
CA LEU A 47 34.22 9.14 -10.28
C LEU A 47 34.69 9.28 -11.75
N LEU A 48 33.91 8.79 -12.72
CA LEU A 48 34.24 8.86 -14.15
C LEU A 48 33.30 9.80 -14.88
N PRO A 49 33.74 10.54 -15.93
CA PRO A 49 32.85 11.41 -16.71
C PRO A 49 31.74 10.59 -17.38
N LYS A 50 30.50 11.03 -17.19
CA LYS A 50 29.26 10.35 -17.57
C LYS A 50 29.21 9.96 -19.05
N LYS A 51 29.19 8.63 -19.32
CA LYS A 51 28.48 8.06 -20.45
C LYS A 51 27.19 7.45 -19.85
N ARG A 52 26.06 8.00 -20.25
CA ARG A 52 24.74 7.50 -19.86
C ARG A 52 24.51 6.14 -20.52
N ASP A 53 24.55 5.09 -19.74
CA ASP A 53 23.98 3.80 -20.08
C ASP A 53 22.94 3.48 -19.01
N ASN A 54 21.67 3.39 -19.39
CA ASN A 54 20.51 3.45 -18.50
C ASN A 54 19.89 2.06 -18.25
N SER A 55 20.63 0.97 -18.36
CA SER A 55 20.03 -0.35 -18.47
C SER A 55 19.70 -1.07 -17.16
N GLU A 56 20.14 -0.63 -15.98
CA GLU A 56 19.73 -1.24 -14.69
C GLU A 56 19.89 -0.22 -13.57
N VAL A 57 18.79 0.36 -13.10
CA VAL A 57 18.77 1.21 -11.90
C VAL A 57 18.12 0.44 -10.75
N GLU A 58 18.86 0.19 -9.69
CA GLU A 58 18.30 -0.37 -8.46
C GLU A 58 17.34 0.63 -7.83
N THR A 59 16.13 0.20 -7.44
CA THR A 59 15.05 1.04 -6.89
C THR A 59 15.50 1.91 -5.70
N SER A 60 16.48 1.45 -4.94
CA SER A 60 17.09 2.18 -3.81
C SER A 60 18.06 3.31 -4.21
N LEU A 61 18.37 3.45 -5.52
CA LEU A 61 19.34 4.41 -6.06
C LEU A 61 18.71 5.42 -7.03
N ILE A 62 17.37 5.53 -7.05
CA ILE A 62 16.65 6.52 -7.84
C ILE A 62 16.98 7.91 -7.28
N GLU A 63 17.58 8.74 -8.11
CA GLU A 63 17.98 10.10 -7.75
C GLU A 63 16.93 11.14 -8.16
N GLU A 64 16.14 10.86 -9.21
CA GLU A 64 15.12 11.76 -9.75
C GLU A 64 13.88 10.95 -10.16
N PHE A 65 12.69 11.46 -9.84
CA PHE A 65 11.42 10.86 -10.24
C PHE A 65 10.35 11.95 -10.42
N TRP A 66 9.29 11.60 -11.14
CA TRP A 66 8.12 12.45 -11.28
C TRP A 66 7.19 12.26 -10.08
N TYR A 67 6.69 13.35 -9.55
CA TYR A 67 5.75 13.36 -8.44
C TYR A 67 4.59 14.31 -8.72
N PRO A 68 3.32 13.91 -8.50
CA PRO A 68 2.18 14.80 -8.70
C PRO A 68 2.25 16.03 -7.78
N LYS A 69 1.95 17.19 -8.33
CA LYS A 69 2.07 18.48 -7.65
C LYS A 69 1.41 18.49 -6.26
N TYR A 70 0.21 17.94 -6.16
CA TYR A 70 -0.58 17.87 -4.94
C TYR A 70 -0.64 16.46 -4.33
N GLY A 71 0.40 15.67 -4.53
CA GLY A 71 0.52 14.31 -4.01
C GLY A 71 -0.11 13.24 -4.91
N PRO A 72 0.06 11.95 -4.56
CA PRO A 72 -0.40 10.83 -5.39
C PRO A 72 -1.92 10.82 -5.61
N GLY A 73 -2.71 11.34 -4.66
CA GLY A 73 -4.16 11.46 -4.78
C GLY A 73 -4.60 12.27 -6.01
N GLN A 74 -3.85 13.30 -6.39
CA GLN A 74 -4.15 14.12 -7.58
C GLN A 74 -4.23 13.29 -8.86
N LEU A 75 -3.38 12.26 -9.00
CA LEU A 75 -3.43 11.36 -10.16
C LEU A 75 -4.80 10.66 -10.23
N TRP A 76 -5.24 10.12 -9.11
CA TRP A 76 -6.48 9.34 -9.04
C TRP A 76 -7.73 10.20 -9.17
N GLU A 77 -7.76 11.38 -8.56
CA GLU A 77 -8.83 12.37 -8.74
C GLU A 77 -8.97 12.79 -10.22
N THR A 78 -7.83 12.95 -10.91
CA THR A 78 -7.82 13.26 -12.34
C THR A 78 -8.34 12.08 -13.18
N VAL A 79 -7.94 10.85 -12.84
CA VAL A 79 -8.44 9.64 -13.53
C VAL A 79 -9.93 9.47 -13.30
N GLU A 80 -10.40 9.62 -12.07
CA GLU A 80 -11.83 9.56 -11.73
C GLU A 80 -12.64 10.55 -12.55
N SER A 81 -12.25 11.83 -12.55
CA SER A 81 -12.91 12.86 -13.32
C SER A 81 -12.94 12.56 -14.82
N ASN A 82 -11.86 12.02 -15.38
CA ASN A 82 -11.80 11.60 -16.77
C ASN A 82 -12.74 10.43 -17.07
N CYS A 83 -12.84 9.46 -16.17
CA CYS A 83 -13.74 8.32 -16.26
C CYS A 83 -15.22 8.79 -16.24
N GLU A 84 -15.58 9.67 -15.32
CA GLU A 84 -16.93 10.24 -15.22
C GLU A 84 -17.30 11.02 -16.49
N ASN A 85 -16.39 11.83 -17.02
CA ASN A 85 -16.57 12.55 -18.28
C ASN A 85 -16.73 11.61 -19.48
N ALA A 86 -16.18 10.39 -19.41
CA ALA A 86 -16.37 9.33 -20.38
C ALA A 86 -17.66 8.50 -20.14
N GLY A 87 -18.46 8.85 -19.14
CA GLY A 87 -19.74 8.19 -18.82
C GLY A 87 -19.63 7.00 -17.87
N VAL A 88 -18.48 6.81 -17.21
CA VAL A 88 -18.33 5.81 -16.14
C VAL A 88 -19.07 6.31 -14.90
N LYS A 89 -19.84 5.43 -14.26
CA LYS A 89 -20.48 5.73 -12.98
C LYS A 89 -19.51 5.36 -11.84
N VAL A 90 -19.08 6.35 -11.09
CA VAL A 90 -18.34 6.16 -9.84
C VAL A 90 -19.33 6.16 -8.68
N VAL A 91 -19.22 5.19 -7.78
CA VAL A 91 -20.07 5.05 -6.59
C VAL A 91 -19.17 4.90 -5.37
N THR A 92 -19.24 5.85 -4.46
CA THR A 92 -18.54 5.84 -3.18
C THR A 92 -19.48 5.47 -2.03
N ASP A 93 -18.92 5.24 -0.84
CA ASP A 93 -19.68 4.89 0.37
C ASP A 93 -20.59 3.67 0.22
N ALA A 94 -20.19 2.72 -0.62
CA ALA A 94 -20.90 1.51 -0.95
C ALA A 94 -20.02 0.28 -0.75
N LYS A 95 -20.16 -0.40 0.38
CA LYS A 95 -19.40 -1.62 0.69
C LYS A 95 -19.99 -2.81 -0.05
N VAL A 96 -19.16 -3.56 -0.78
CA VAL A 96 -19.58 -4.87 -1.32
C VAL A 96 -19.77 -5.85 -0.15
N ILE A 97 -20.97 -6.43 -0.06
CA ILE A 97 -21.36 -7.36 1.01
C ILE A 97 -21.67 -8.75 0.49
N GLU A 98 -22.07 -8.88 -0.79
CA GLU A 98 -22.31 -10.17 -1.43
C GLU A 98 -21.75 -10.17 -2.86
N VAL A 99 -21.19 -11.30 -3.28
CA VAL A 99 -20.78 -11.58 -4.65
C VAL A 99 -21.49 -12.84 -5.12
N ARG A 100 -22.52 -12.68 -5.94
CA ARG A 100 -23.38 -13.76 -6.41
C ARG A 100 -22.76 -14.43 -7.62
N GLN A 101 -22.79 -15.75 -7.64
CA GLN A 101 -22.22 -16.55 -8.72
C GLN A 101 -23.19 -17.60 -9.24
N GLN A 102 -23.08 -17.92 -10.52
CA GLN A 102 -23.84 -18.98 -11.14
C GLN A 102 -23.01 -19.68 -12.24
N ASN A 103 -22.91 -21.00 -12.20
CA ASN A 103 -22.24 -21.82 -13.21
C ASN A 103 -20.80 -21.37 -13.54
N GLY A 104 -20.00 -21.01 -12.53
CA GLY A 104 -18.62 -20.58 -12.71
C GLY A 104 -18.45 -19.16 -13.23
N HIS A 105 -19.49 -18.32 -13.12
CA HIS A 105 -19.47 -16.90 -13.45
C HIS A 105 -20.04 -16.09 -12.30
N ILE A 106 -19.48 -14.91 -12.05
CA ILE A 106 -20.12 -13.92 -11.19
C ILE A 106 -21.29 -13.32 -11.96
N SER A 107 -22.49 -13.37 -11.35
CA SER A 107 -23.72 -12.83 -11.94
C SER A 107 -23.98 -11.38 -11.49
N SER A 108 -23.73 -11.07 -10.23
CA SER A 108 -23.94 -9.73 -9.67
C SER A 108 -23.11 -9.52 -8.39
N VAL A 109 -23.00 -8.26 -8.00
CA VAL A 109 -22.51 -7.88 -6.68
C VAL A 109 -23.57 -7.04 -5.96
N VAL A 110 -23.67 -7.20 -4.64
CA VAL A 110 -24.56 -6.39 -3.81
C VAL A 110 -23.70 -5.48 -2.94
N THR A 111 -24.02 -4.19 -2.99
CA THR A 111 -23.39 -3.18 -2.13
C THR A 111 -24.37 -2.69 -1.07
N GLU A 112 -23.84 -2.31 0.09
CA GLU A 112 -24.57 -1.69 1.18
C GLU A 112 -23.98 -0.31 1.50
N ALA A 113 -24.81 0.71 1.49
CA ALA A 113 -24.47 2.06 1.89
C ALA A 113 -24.54 2.21 3.42
N ALA A 114 -24.02 3.34 3.95
CA ALA A 114 -24.00 3.60 5.39
C ALA A 114 -25.39 3.67 6.06
N ASP A 115 -26.44 3.95 5.29
CA ASP A 115 -27.83 3.97 5.76
C ASP A 115 -28.52 2.58 5.69
N GLY A 116 -27.77 1.54 5.29
CA GLY A 116 -28.28 0.17 5.11
C GLY A 116 -28.96 -0.07 3.77
N THR A 117 -28.98 0.89 2.86
CA THR A 117 -29.53 0.70 1.50
C THR A 117 -28.69 -0.28 0.72
N ARG A 118 -29.29 -1.34 0.22
CA ARG A 118 -28.64 -2.36 -0.62
C ARG A 118 -28.95 -2.12 -2.08
N THR A 119 -27.93 -2.25 -2.91
CA THR A 119 -28.02 -2.11 -4.37
C THR A 119 -27.35 -3.29 -5.05
N GLU A 120 -28.05 -3.93 -5.97
CA GLU A 120 -27.50 -5.01 -6.80
C GLU A 120 -27.01 -4.45 -8.15
N TRP A 121 -25.80 -4.89 -8.53
CA TRP A 121 -25.13 -4.49 -9.75
C TRP A 121 -24.84 -5.71 -10.61
N ASN A 122 -25.35 -5.71 -11.84
CA ASN A 122 -25.11 -6.74 -12.82
C ASN A 122 -24.07 -6.24 -13.85
N ALA A 123 -23.19 -7.15 -14.27
CA ALA A 123 -22.20 -6.87 -15.30
C ALA A 123 -21.76 -8.15 -16.02
N ASP A 124 -21.18 -7.99 -17.21
CA ASP A 124 -20.61 -9.11 -17.97
C ASP A 124 -19.22 -9.51 -17.41
N GLN A 125 -18.46 -8.55 -16.88
CA GLN A 125 -17.11 -8.72 -16.35
C GLN A 125 -16.98 -8.02 -15.01
N PHE A 126 -16.22 -8.61 -14.10
CA PHE A 126 -15.94 -8.09 -12.77
C PHE A 126 -14.44 -8.01 -12.54
N ILE A 127 -13.96 -6.84 -12.14
CA ILE A 127 -12.57 -6.59 -11.76
C ILE A 127 -12.59 -6.21 -10.28
N SER A 128 -11.99 -7.03 -9.43
CA SER A 128 -11.96 -6.82 -7.98
C SER A 128 -10.57 -6.40 -7.51
N SER A 129 -10.47 -5.26 -6.86
CA SER A 129 -9.29 -4.82 -6.13
C SER A 129 -9.47 -4.93 -4.60
N MET A 130 -10.63 -5.42 -4.16
CA MET A 130 -10.89 -5.61 -2.72
C MET A 130 -9.99 -6.72 -2.15
N PRO A 131 -9.70 -6.69 -0.85
CA PRO A 131 -8.94 -7.76 -0.21
C PRO A 131 -9.49 -9.14 -0.54
N VAL A 132 -8.62 -10.08 -0.92
CA VAL A 132 -9.00 -11.45 -1.28
C VAL A 132 -9.87 -12.10 -0.19
N LYS A 133 -9.52 -11.88 1.07
CA LYS A 133 -10.29 -12.32 2.22
C LYS A 133 -11.74 -11.83 2.16
N ASP A 134 -11.92 -10.53 1.93
CA ASP A 134 -13.25 -9.90 1.89
C ASP A 134 -14.05 -10.35 0.65
N LEU A 135 -13.36 -10.63 -0.47
CA LEU A 135 -13.99 -11.18 -1.68
C LEU A 135 -14.54 -12.58 -1.44
N VAL A 136 -13.74 -13.46 -0.81
CA VAL A 136 -14.20 -14.82 -0.47
C VAL A 136 -15.35 -14.79 0.54
N GLU A 137 -15.25 -13.92 1.56
CA GLU A 137 -16.33 -13.70 2.53
C GLU A 137 -17.62 -13.24 1.85
N ALA A 138 -17.55 -12.34 0.88
CA ALA A 138 -18.71 -11.85 0.13
C ALA A 138 -19.32 -12.93 -0.79
N ILE A 139 -18.52 -13.84 -1.35
CA ILE A 139 -18.99 -15.01 -2.10
C ILE A 139 -19.69 -15.98 -1.15
N ASP A 140 -19.11 -16.21 0.01
CA ASP A 140 -19.64 -17.11 1.02
C ASP A 140 -20.99 -16.60 1.58
N ALA A 141 -21.07 -15.30 1.88
CA ALA A 141 -22.31 -14.64 2.30
C ALA A 141 -23.45 -14.83 1.29
N ALA A 142 -23.17 -14.70 -0.02
CA ALA A 142 -24.14 -14.94 -1.08
C ALA A 142 -24.57 -16.41 -1.18
N GLY A 143 -23.71 -17.36 -0.80
CA GLY A 143 -24.02 -18.79 -0.82
C GLY A 143 -24.96 -19.23 0.30
N VAL A 144 -25.01 -18.49 1.41
CA VAL A 144 -25.90 -18.75 2.55
C VAL A 144 -27.15 -17.89 2.55
N ASP A 145 -27.18 -16.81 1.76
CA ASP A 145 -28.39 -16.01 1.55
C ASP A 145 -29.49 -16.82 0.85
N THR A 146 -30.69 -16.84 1.39
CA THR A 146 -31.77 -17.68 0.87
C THR A 146 -32.25 -17.29 -0.52
N GLU A 147 -32.19 -16.00 -0.87
CA GLU A 147 -32.60 -15.50 -2.18
C GLU A 147 -31.51 -15.79 -3.22
N ALA A 148 -30.26 -15.50 -2.90
CA ALA A 148 -29.12 -15.77 -3.75
C ALA A 148 -28.91 -17.27 -3.99
N ALA A 149 -29.03 -18.08 -2.95
CA ALA A 149 -28.96 -19.55 -3.04
C ALA A 149 -30.08 -20.14 -3.91
N ALA A 150 -31.28 -19.58 -3.85
CA ALA A 150 -32.41 -19.98 -4.72
C ALA A 150 -32.12 -19.71 -6.21
N THR A 151 -31.27 -18.76 -6.54
CA THR A 151 -30.82 -18.46 -7.91
C THR A 151 -29.57 -19.26 -8.33
N GLY A 152 -29.02 -20.09 -7.46
CA GLY A 152 -27.90 -20.99 -7.72
C GLY A 152 -26.54 -20.51 -7.22
N SER A 153 -26.49 -19.42 -6.45
CA SER A 153 -25.25 -19.03 -5.74
C SER A 153 -24.84 -20.11 -4.75
N LYS A 154 -23.54 -20.33 -4.64
CA LYS A 154 -22.94 -21.31 -3.72
C LYS A 154 -21.89 -20.61 -2.88
N ALA A 155 -21.81 -21.03 -1.61
CA ALA A 155 -20.72 -20.68 -0.73
C ALA A 155 -19.36 -21.14 -1.31
N ALA A 156 -18.29 -20.50 -0.90
CA ALA A 156 -16.95 -20.96 -1.19
C ALA A 156 -16.70 -22.33 -0.53
N PRO A 157 -15.83 -23.18 -1.07
CA PRO A 157 -15.40 -24.40 -0.38
C PRO A 157 -14.78 -24.08 0.98
N GLU A 158 -15.07 -24.88 1.99
CA GLU A 158 -14.58 -24.69 3.38
C GLU A 158 -13.04 -24.47 3.44
N ALA A 159 -12.27 -25.25 2.66
CA ALA A 159 -10.82 -25.10 2.59
C ALA A 159 -10.39 -23.73 2.07
N VAL A 160 -11.10 -23.18 1.09
CA VAL A 160 -10.83 -21.84 0.52
C VAL A 160 -11.17 -20.75 1.54
N THR A 161 -12.31 -20.88 2.22
CA THR A 161 -12.74 -19.95 3.27
C THR A 161 -11.75 -19.95 4.43
N GLU A 162 -11.31 -21.13 4.91
CA GLU A 162 -10.29 -21.26 5.94
C GLU A 162 -8.99 -20.51 5.58
N VAL A 163 -8.48 -20.74 4.35
CA VAL A 163 -7.25 -20.08 3.89
C VAL A 163 -7.46 -18.57 3.80
N ALA A 164 -8.54 -18.11 3.16
CA ALA A 164 -8.83 -16.70 2.97
C ALA A 164 -9.01 -15.95 4.31
N GLU A 165 -9.73 -16.55 5.27
CA GLU A 165 -9.91 -15.98 6.61
C GLU A 165 -8.59 -15.87 7.38
N GLY A 166 -7.69 -16.83 7.18
CA GLY A 166 -6.38 -16.87 7.82
C GLY A 166 -5.34 -15.96 7.18
N LEU A 167 -5.58 -15.35 5.99
CA LEU A 167 -4.65 -14.46 5.35
C LEU A 167 -4.41 -13.20 6.19
N PRO A 168 -3.16 -12.93 6.61
CA PRO A 168 -2.86 -11.83 7.49
C PRO A 168 -2.62 -10.52 6.74
N TYR A 169 -2.92 -9.42 7.42
CA TYR A 169 -2.62 -8.06 6.98
C TYR A 169 -1.98 -7.28 8.12
N ARG A 170 -1.23 -6.25 7.77
CA ARG A 170 -0.86 -5.20 8.72
C ARG A 170 -1.60 -3.94 8.37
N ASP A 171 -2.11 -3.31 9.40
CA ASP A 171 -2.72 -2.00 9.36
C ASP A 171 -1.68 -0.94 9.71
N PHE A 172 -1.97 0.30 9.44
CA PHE A 172 -1.17 1.37 10.00
C PHE A 172 -2.01 2.62 10.30
N VAL A 173 -1.47 3.41 11.20
CA VAL A 173 -1.98 4.74 11.53
C VAL A 173 -0.92 5.76 11.12
N THR A 174 -1.33 6.77 10.38
CA THR A 174 -0.50 7.95 10.13
C THR A 174 -0.96 9.10 11.01
N VAL A 175 -0.04 9.71 11.74
CA VAL A 175 -0.25 10.97 12.44
C VAL A 175 0.49 12.05 11.68
N GLY A 176 -0.25 12.94 11.02
CA GLY A 176 0.28 14.11 10.35
C GLY A 176 0.37 15.28 11.35
N LEU A 177 1.50 15.98 11.34
CA LEU A 177 1.74 17.15 12.18
C LEU A 177 2.27 18.30 11.32
N LEU A 178 1.58 19.44 11.35
CA LEU A 178 2.10 20.69 10.82
C LEU A 178 2.90 21.37 11.91
N VAL A 179 4.19 21.56 11.69
CA VAL A 179 5.09 22.19 12.65
C VAL A 179 5.65 23.51 12.13
N ASN A 180 5.97 24.44 13.02
CA ASN A 180 6.58 25.72 12.65
C ASN A 180 8.02 25.54 12.15
N HIS A 181 8.77 24.57 12.68
CA HIS A 181 10.13 24.23 12.25
C HIS A 181 10.51 22.84 12.78
N LEU A 182 11.56 22.28 12.18
CA LEU A 182 12.24 21.08 12.72
C LEU A 182 13.51 21.51 13.42
N LYS A 183 13.83 20.85 14.54
CA LYS A 183 15.11 21.01 15.22
C LYS A 183 16.27 20.32 14.47
N LEU A 184 15.94 19.46 13.51
CA LEU A 184 16.91 18.80 12.64
C LEU A 184 17.47 19.80 11.63
N GLU A 185 18.77 19.97 11.61
CA GLU A 185 19.47 20.86 10.69
C GLU A 185 19.88 20.12 9.40
N ASN A 186 19.79 20.80 8.27
CA ASN A 186 20.38 20.30 7.02
C ASN A 186 21.90 20.51 7.08
N THR A 187 22.64 19.44 7.32
CA THR A 187 24.12 19.46 7.36
C THR A 187 24.76 19.06 6.02
N THR A 188 23.97 18.96 4.94
CA THR A 188 24.40 18.54 3.61
C THR A 188 24.51 19.75 2.66
N ASP A 189 25.12 19.52 1.49
CA ASP A 189 25.15 20.51 0.40
C ASP A 189 23.89 20.47 -0.49
N ILE A 190 22.90 19.63 -0.14
CA ILE A 190 21.64 19.51 -0.91
C ILE A 190 20.74 20.69 -0.54
N PRO A 191 20.36 21.53 -1.50
CA PRO A 191 19.46 22.65 -1.24
C PRO A 191 18.04 22.13 -0.94
N THR A 192 17.45 22.66 0.13
CA THR A 192 16.07 22.36 0.54
C THR A 192 15.28 23.64 0.76
N LEU A 193 13.97 23.50 0.90
CA LEU A 193 13.06 24.58 1.21
C LEU A 193 13.08 24.89 2.71
N GLY A 194 12.40 25.96 3.07
CA GLY A 194 12.27 26.39 4.47
C GLY A 194 13.35 27.40 4.91
N ASN A 195 13.06 28.08 6.00
CA ASN A 195 13.96 29.03 6.63
C ASN A 195 13.97 28.84 8.15
N PRO A 196 14.99 28.12 8.72
CA PRO A 196 16.16 27.56 8.03
C PRO A 196 15.84 26.38 7.09
N PRO A 197 16.78 26.04 6.17
CA PRO A 197 16.61 24.90 5.27
C PRO A 197 16.37 23.58 6.03
N ILE A 198 15.33 22.85 5.68
CA ILE A 198 14.97 21.59 6.32
C ILE A 198 15.88 20.44 5.86
N VAL A 199 15.93 19.35 6.62
CA VAL A 199 16.65 18.11 6.23
C VAL A 199 16.22 17.65 4.83
N PRO A 200 17.13 17.13 3.99
CA PRO A 200 16.84 16.79 2.59
C PRO A 200 16.10 15.46 2.41
N ASP A 201 15.78 14.78 3.50
CA ASP A 201 15.16 13.46 3.47
C ASP A 201 13.65 13.58 3.21
N CYS A 202 13.15 12.84 2.20
CA CYS A 202 11.71 12.65 2.01
C CYS A 202 11.16 11.65 3.02
N TRP A 203 12.00 10.67 3.43
CA TRP A 203 11.61 9.51 4.21
C TRP A 203 12.70 9.09 5.17
N ILE A 204 12.36 9.00 6.46
CA ILE A 204 13.28 8.62 7.53
C ILE A 204 12.76 7.35 8.20
N TYR A 205 13.57 6.28 8.20
CA TYR A 205 13.25 5.04 8.91
C TYR A 205 13.70 5.10 10.35
N VAL A 206 12.80 4.81 11.29
CA VAL A 206 13.09 4.77 12.72
C VAL A 206 13.20 3.32 13.16
N GLN A 207 14.44 2.83 13.27
CA GLN A 207 14.71 1.42 13.59
C GLN A 207 14.88 1.16 15.09
N ASP A 208 15.16 2.20 15.88
CA ASP A 208 15.36 2.10 17.32
C ASP A 208 14.10 1.53 18.01
N PRO A 209 14.21 0.41 18.76
CA PRO A 209 13.09 -0.24 19.43
C PRO A 209 12.48 0.62 20.56
N GLY A 210 13.17 1.67 21.02
CA GLY A 210 12.67 2.63 22.01
C GLY A 210 11.56 3.55 21.50
N TYR A 211 11.28 3.54 20.20
CA TYR A 211 10.22 4.33 19.56
C TYR A 211 9.24 3.42 18.82
N LYS A 212 7.94 3.73 18.92
CA LYS A 212 6.91 2.97 18.18
C LYS A 212 6.81 3.41 16.72
N VAL A 213 7.08 4.68 16.42
CA VAL A 213 7.08 5.18 15.05
C VAL A 213 8.06 4.35 14.19
N GLY A 214 7.60 3.93 13.01
CA GLY A 214 8.42 3.15 12.08
C GLY A 214 9.06 4.03 11.02
N ARG A 215 8.34 5.06 10.55
CA ARG A 215 8.79 5.98 9.50
C ARG A 215 8.29 7.39 9.76
N ILE A 216 9.11 8.37 9.35
CA ILE A 216 8.73 9.78 9.31
C ILE A 216 8.85 10.25 7.87
N GLN A 217 7.83 10.90 7.35
CA GLN A 217 7.84 11.56 6.06
C GLN A 217 7.95 13.07 6.24
N VAL A 218 8.73 13.73 5.38
CA VAL A 218 8.81 15.19 5.29
C VAL A 218 8.16 15.60 3.98
N PHE A 219 6.89 15.96 4.03
CA PHE A 219 6.08 16.18 2.82
C PHE A 219 6.55 17.37 1.99
N ASN A 220 7.15 18.39 2.59
CA ASN A 220 7.73 19.54 1.86
C ASN A 220 8.73 19.09 0.80
N ASN A 221 9.50 18.02 1.08
CA ASN A 221 10.52 17.50 0.16
C ASN A 221 9.93 16.64 -0.98
N TRP A 222 8.73 16.09 -0.81
CA TRP A 222 8.00 15.43 -1.88
C TRP A 222 7.45 16.43 -2.89
N SER A 223 6.79 17.49 -2.39
CA SER A 223 6.32 18.60 -3.21
C SER A 223 6.11 19.85 -2.34
N PRO A 224 6.61 21.02 -2.77
CA PRO A 224 6.40 22.27 -2.04
C PRO A 224 4.93 22.71 -2.00
N TYR A 225 4.09 22.14 -2.86
CA TYR A 225 2.67 22.47 -2.94
C TYR A 225 1.80 21.68 -1.95
N LEU A 226 2.38 20.73 -1.21
CA LEU A 226 1.68 20.01 -0.14
C LEU A 226 1.54 20.85 1.14
N VAL A 227 2.23 21.98 1.21
CA VAL A 227 2.23 22.89 2.36
C VAL A 227 1.86 24.30 1.90
N LYS A 228 0.96 24.97 2.63
CA LYS A 228 0.51 26.30 2.26
C LYS A 228 1.60 27.37 2.44
N ASN A 229 2.39 27.26 3.48
CA ASN A 229 3.47 28.19 3.80
C ASN A 229 4.80 27.40 3.95
N VAL A 230 5.42 27.10 2.81
CA VAL A 230 6.60 26.22 2.72
C VAL A 230 7.86 26.83 3.37
N ASP A 231 7.91 28.15 3.50
CA ASP A 231 9.07 28.84 4.07
C ASP A 231 9.09 28.78 5.61
N ASP A 232 7.91 28.74 6.23
CA ASP A 232 7.77 28.88 7.70
C ASP A 232 7.12 27.66 8.36
N THR A 233 6.70 26.65 7.58
CA THR A 233 6.05 25.46 8.14
C THR A 233 6.52 24.18 7.47
N VAL A 234 6.55 23.10 8.25
CA VAL A 234 6.89 21.76 7.77
C VAL A 234 5.74 20.80 8.09
N TRP A 235 5.27 20.08 7.07
CA TRP A 235 4.29 19.01 7.23
C TRP A 235 5.00 17.67 7.28
N ILE A 236 4.86 16.96 8.39
CA ILE A 236 5.47 15.66 8.62
C ILE A 236 4.40 14.61 8.90
N GLY A 237 4.63 13.38 8.46
CA GLY A 237 3.78 12.23 8.73
C GLY A 237 4.54 11.15 9.49
N LEU A 238 3.99 10.70 10.61
CA LEU A 238 4.53 9.61 11.42
C LEU A 238 3.70 8.35 11.18
N GLU A 239 4.34 7.29 10.73
CA GLU A 239 3.68 6.02 10.43
C GLU A 239 3.90 5.02 11.57
N TYR A 240 2.79 4.51 12.08
CA TYR A 240 2.72 3.52 13.16
C TYR A 240 2.10 2.24 12.64
N PHE A 241 2.88 1.17 12.56
CA PHE A 241 2.38 -0.15 12.21
C PHE A 241 1.63 -0.75 13.38
N CYS A 242 0.45 -1.27 13.12
CA CYS A 242 -0.46 -1.77 14.13
C CYS A 242 -1.38 -2.85 13.55
N GLU A 243 -2.30 -3.33 14.37
CA GLU A 243 -3.41 -4.20 13.97
C GLU A 243 -4.71 -3.57 14.43
N GLU A 244 -5.78 -3.76 13.66
CA GLU A 244 -7.12 -3.35 14.07
C GLU A 244 -7.45 -3.95 15.44
N GLY A 245 -7.83 -3.09 16.39
CA GLY A 245 -8.13 -3.51 17.75
C GLY A 245 -6.98 -3.42 18.74
N ASP A 246 -5.73 -3.17 18.30
CA ASP A 246 -4.62 -2.96 19.23
C ASP A 246 -4.72 -1.62 19.98
N THR A 247 -3.88 -1.47 21.00
CA THR A 247 -3.89 -0.28 21.86
C THR A 247 -3.69 1.02 21.09
N PHE A 248 -2.78 1.03 20.09
CA PHE A 248 -2.50 2.25 19.32
C PHE A 248 -3.61 2.55 18.32
N TRP A 249 -4.14 1.51 17.67
CA TRP A 249 -5.29 1.63 16.76
C TRP A 249 -6.50 2.24 17.47
N ASN A 250 -6.77 1.81 18.71
CA ASN A 250 -7.93 2.24 19.49
C ASN A 250 -7.74 3.57 20.22
N MET A 251 -6.54 4.16 20.21
CA MET A 251 -6.32 5.48 20.82
C MET A 251 -7.29 6.51 20.22
N SER A 252 -7.67 7.49 21.04
CA SER A 252 -8.30 8.71 20.51
C SER A 252 -7.34 9.44 19.57
N GLU A 253 -7.84 10.28 18.69
CA GLU A 253 -6.98 11.10 17.84
C GLU A 253 -6.07 12.00 18.69
N GLU A 254 -6.64 12.64 19.70
CA GLU A 254 -5.92 13.51 20.63
C GLU A 254 -4.76 12.77 21.31
N ASP A 255 -4.99 11.53 21.80
CA ASP A 255 -3.95 10.75 22.47
C ASP A 255 -2.88 10.26 21.49
N ALA A 256 -3.26 9.85 20.27
CA ALA A 256 -2.31 9.47 19.24
C ALA A 256 -1.41 10.64 18.81
N VAL A 257 -1.98 11.85 18.69
CA VAL A 257 -1.25 13.08 18.41
C VAL A 257 -0.29 13.43 19.56
N LYS A 258 -0.75 13.39 20.82
CA LYS A 258 0.12 13.60 21.99
C LYS A 258 1.26 12.60 22.04
N PHE A 259 0.96 11.35 21.74
CA PHE A 259 1.98 10.29 21.69
C PHE A 259 3.03 10.59 20.62
N ALA A 260 2.60 10.93 19.40
CA ALA A 260 3.48 11.29 18.28
C ALA A 260 4.38 12.50 18.63
N ILE A 261 3.81 13.55 19.20
CA ILE A 261 4.55 14.72 19.69
C ILE A 261 5.63 14.30 20.71
N SER A 262 5.26 13.42 21.66
CA SER A 262 6.20 12.96 22.70
C SER A 262 7.38 12.19 22.10
N GLU A 263 7.15 11.37 21.07
CA GLU A 263 8.22 10.66 20.37
C GLU A 263 9.13 11.61 19.60
N LEU A 264 8.57 12.59 18.87
CA LEU A 264 9.37 13.59 18.14
C LEU A 264 10.25 14.42 19.09
N MET A 265 9.73 14.81 20.25
CA MET A 265 10.52 15.53 21.27
C MET A 265 11.65 14.66 21.82
N ARG A 266 11.38 13.39 22.12
CA ARG A 266 12.40 12.44 22.60
C ARG A 266 13.48 12.18 21.57
N MET A 267 13.13 12.15 20.27
CA MET A 267 14.08 12.03 19.16
C MET A 267 14.81 13.34 18.85
N GLY A 268 14.40 14.47 19.41
CA GLY A 268 14.97 15.78 19.13
C GLY A 268 14.59 16.33 17.76
N VAL A 269 13.46 15.89 17.19
CA VAL A 269 12.95 16.38 15.91
C VAL A 269 12.22 17.72 16.07
N ILE A 270 11.49 17.88 17.18
CA ILE A 270 10.88 19.15 17.62
C ILE A 270 11.31 19.46 19.05
N GLU A 271 11.16 20.69 19.51
CA GLU A 271 11.63 21.10 20.82
C GLU A 271 10.53 21.01 21.89
N LYS A 272 9.32 21.43 21.55
CA LYS A 272 8.19 21.53 22.48
C LYS A 272 6.86 21.28 21.78
N PRO A 273 5.78 20.96 22.52
CA PRO A 273 4.47 20.67 21.92
C PRO A 273 3.89 21.88 21.15
N GLU A 274 4.21 23.12 21.57
CA GLU A 274 3.73 24.35 20.94
C GLU A 274 4.33 24.59 19.55
N ASP A 275 5.34 23.81 19.15
CA ASP A 275 5.86 23.83 17.78
C ASP A 275 4.86 23.22 16.79
N VAL A 276 3.90 22.42 17.26
CA VAL A 276 2.84 21.83 16.46
C VAL A 276 1.68 22.80 16.29
N LEU A 277 1.39 23.19 15.06
CA LEU A 277 0.38 24.15 14.69
C LEU A 277 -0.97 23.51 14.36
N ASP A 278 -0.93 22.30 13.77
CA ASP A 278 -2.11 21.54 13.36
C ASP A 278 -1.76 20.04 13.30
N SER A 279 -2.79 19.20 13.32
CA SER A 279 -2.60 17.74 13.29
C SER A 279 -3.77 17.05 12.62
N HIS A 280 -3.50 15.87 12.08
CA HIS A 280 -4.51 14.98 11.50
C HIS A 280 -4.08 13.53 11.72
N ARG A 281 -5.05 12.64 11.95
CA ARG A 281 -4.79 11.20 12.06
C ARG A 281 -5.61 10.43 11.04
N GLU A 282 -4.93 9.53 10.31
CA GLU A 282 -5.56 8.60 9.39
C GLU A 282 -5.29 7.15 9.81
N ARG A 283 -6.30 6.29 9.70
CA ARG A 283 -6.20 4.83 9.95
C ARG A 283 -6.42 4.08 8.65
N VAL A 284 -5.47 3.25 8.27
CA VAL A 284 -5.53 2.46 7.04
C VAL A 284 -5.56 0.98 7.38
N LYS A 285 -6.71 0.36 7.15
CA LYS A 285 -6.90 -1.09 7.30
C LYS A 285 -6.29 -1.85 6.13
N LYS A 286 -5.77 -3.04 6.42
CA LYS A 286 -5.27 -3.98 5.40
C LYS A 286 -4.28 -3.34 4.44
N ALA A 287 -3.41 -2.47 4.98
CA ALA A 287 -2.44 -1.71 4.19
C ALA A 287 -1.36 -2.59 3.56
N TYR A 288 -0.95 -3.64 4.29
CA TYR A 288 0.12 -4.53 3.87
C TYR A 288 -0.34 -5.99 3.95
N PRO A 289 -0.55 -6.66 2.80
CA PRO A 289 -0.67 -8.13 2.77
C PRO A 289 0.59 -8.77 3.33
N ALA A 290 0.44 -9.72 4.25
CA ALA A 290 1.56 -10.36 4.92
C ALA A 290 1.71 -11.82 4.46
N TYR A 291 2.94 -12.35 4.51
CA TYR A 291 3.32 -13.63 3.93
C TYR A 291 3.68 -14.64 5.03
N PHE A 292 2.70 -14.91 5.89
CA PHE A 292 2.79 -15.89 6.95
C PHE A 292 1.41 -16.52 7.24
N ASP A 293 1.27 -17.34 8.26
CA ASP A 293 0.05 -18.08 8.64
C ASP A 293 -0.47 -18.92 7.44
N THR A 294 -1.66 -18.67 6.91
CA THR A 294 -2.23 -19.48 5.81
C THR A 294 -1.72 -19.09 4.41
N TYR A 295 -0.81 -18.12 4.32
CA TYR A 295 -0.29 -17.63 3.02
C TYR A 295 0.41 -18.73 2.20
N ASP A 296 1.01 -19.73 2.82
CA ASP A 296 1.61 -20.87 2.14
C ASP A 296 0.62 -21.73 1.33
N ARG A 297 -0.68 -21.57 1.62
CA ARG A 297 -1.80 -22.20 0.92
C ARG A 297 -2.57 -21.25 0.01
N ILE A 298 -2.07 -20.06 -0.28
CA ILE A 298 -2.80 -19.03 -1.05
C ILE A 298 -3.22 -19.51 -2.45
N ASP A 299 -2.50 -20.45 -3.03
CA ASP A 299 -2.81 -21.02 -4.34
C ASP A 299 -4.20 -21.67 -4.36
N GLU A 300 -4.72 -22.21 -3.23
CA GLU A 300 -6.06 -22.75 -3.15
C GLU A 300 -7.13 -21.67 -3.39
N VAL A 301 -6.89 -20.47 -2.90
CA VAL A 301 -7.78 -19.31 -3.09
C VAL A 301 -7.64 -18.76 -4.52
N ILE A 302 -6.42 -18.69 -5.05
CA ILE A 302 -6.16 -18.23 -6.41
C ILE A 302 -6.85 -19.16 -7.43
N ASP A 303 -6.68 -20.47 -7.31
CA ASP A 303 -7.28 -21.47 -8.19
C ASP A 303 -8.81 -21.39 -8.15
N TYR A 304 -9.39 -21.20 -6.97
CA TYR A 304 -10.83 -21.05 -6.80
C TYR A 304 -11.35 -19.78 -7.51
N LEU A 305 -10.72 -18.62 -7.26
CA LEU A 305 -11.13 -17.35 -7.86
C LEU A 305 -10.87 -17.30 -9.37
N ASP A 306 -9.82 -17.96 -9.83
CA ASP A 306 -9.48 -18.07 -11.25
C ASP A 306 -10.47 -18.94 -12.02
N GLY A 307 -11.18 -19.83 -11.33
CA GLY A 307 -12.25 -20.66 -11.85
C GLY A 307 -13.47 -19.86 -12.33
N PHE A 308 -13.67 -18.61 -11.90
CA PHE A 308 -14.74 -17.75 -12.41
C PHE A 308 -14.34 -17.09 -13.74
N GLY A 309 -15.02 -17.45 -14.82
CA GLY A 309 -14.64 -17.02 -16.19
C GLY A 309 -14.63 -15.51 -16.41
N ASN A 310 -15.35 -14.74 -15.59
CA ASN A 310 -15.52 -13.28 -15.75
C ASN A 310 -15.08 -12.45 -14.53
N LEU A 311 -14.29 -13.03 -13.62
CA LEU A 311 -13.74 -12.33 -12.46
C LEU A 311 -12.22 -12.17 -12.63
N TYR A 312 -11.71 -10.97 -12.42
CA TYR A 312 -10.29 -10.65 -12.38
C TYR A 312 -9.92 -10.03 -11.05
N CYS A 313 -8.94 -10.61 -10.35
CA CYS A 313 -8.40 -10.06 -9.12
C CYS A 313 -7.16 -9.23 -9.42
N VAL A 314 -7.15 -7.94 -9.05
CA VAL A 314 -6.10 -6.99 -9.42
C VAL A 314 -5.62 -6.18 -8.21
N GLY A 315 -4.42 -5.64 -8.32
CA GLY A 315 -3.86 -4.75 -7.31
C GLY A 315 -3.36 -5.47 -6.05
N ARG A 316 -2.81 -4.67 -5.14
CA ARG A 316 -2.15 -5.16 -3.92
C ARG A 316 -3.04 -6.10 -3.10
N ASN A 317 -4.24 -5.67 -2.78
CA ASN A 317 -5.14 -6.41 -1.91
C ASN A 317 -5.94 -7.47 -2.65
N GLY A 318 -6.33 -7.21 -3.92
CA GLY A 318 -7.03 -8.20 -4.74
C GLY A 318 -6.19 -9.42 -5.12
N GLN A 319 -4.87 -9.32 -5.00
CA GLN A 319 -3.95 -10.44 -5.21
C GLN A 319 -3.22 -10.88 -3.93
N HIS A 320 -3.52 -10.27 -2.79
CA HIS A 320 -2.78 -10.46 -1.53
C HIS A 320 -1.27 -10.41 -1.74
N ARG A 321 -0.80 -9.41 -2.49
CA ARG A 321 0.61 -9.27 -2.87
C ARG A 321 1.13 -7.89 -2.52
N TYR A 322 2.30 -7.85 -1.85
CA TYR A 322 2.96 -6.60 -1.53
C TYR A 322 3.54 -6.00 -2.83
N ASN A 323 2.82 -5.07 -3.42
CA ASN A 323 3.22 -4.37 -4.64
C ASN A 323 3.03 -2.85 -4.53
N ASN A 324 3.60 -2.09 -5.46
CA ASN A 324 3.47 -0.65 -5.56
C ASN A 324 2.30 -0.26 -6.49
N MET A 325 2.05 1.05 -6.68
CA MET A 325 0.95 1.56 -7.52
C MET A 325 1.10 1.15 -8.98
N ASP A 326 2.31 1.18 -9.52
CA ASP A 326 2.64 0.75 -10.89
C ASP A 326 2.25 -0.72 -11.15
N HIS A 327 2.59 -1.61 -10.23
CA HIS A 327 2.17 -3.01 -10.33
C HIS A 327 0.64 -3.16 -10.24
N SER A 328 -0.01 -2.38 -9.36
CA SER A 328 -1.48 -2.40 -9.25
C SER A 328 -2.14 -1.92 -10.55
N MET A 329 -1.60 -0.87 -11.19
CA MET A 329 -2.04 -0.41 -12.50
C MET A 329 -1.79 -1.46 -13.58
N ALA A 330 -0.61 -2.08 -13.60
CA ALA A 330 -0.27 -3.12 -14.57
C ALA A 330 -1.23 -4.31 -14.50
N THR A 331 -1.58 -4.78 -13.29
CA THR A 331 -2.56 -5.89 -13.15
C THR A 331 -3.92 -5.52 -13.74
N ALA A 332 -4.37 -4.27 -13.57
CA ALA A 332 -5.63 -3.82 -14.13
C ALA A 332 -5.58 -3.69 -15.65
N ILE A 333 -4.46 -3.22 -16.21
CA ILE A 333 -4.24 -3.14 -17.68
C ILE A 333 -4.26 -4.54 -18.28
N GLU A 334 -3.52 -5.49 -17.70
CA GLU A 334 -3.49 -6.88 -18.14
C GLU A 334 -4.88 -7.53 -18.11
N ALA A 335 -5.67 -7.27 -17.04
CA ALA A 335 -7.04 -7.76 -16.96
C ALA A 335 -7.92 -7.21 -18.09
N VAL A 336 -7.85 -5.91 -18.37
CA VAL A 336 -8.61 -5.27 -19.45
C VAL A 336 -8.18 -5.78 -20.82
N ASP A 337 -6.89 -6.00 -21.04
CA ASP A 337 -6.38 -6.53 -22.30
C ASP A 337 -6.80 -7.99 -22.52
N ASN A 338 -6.86 -8.79 -21.46
CA ASN A 338 -7.44 -10.15 -21.51
C ASN A 338 -8.92 -10.11 -21.89
N ILE A 339 -9.72 -9.23 -21.29
CA ILE A 339 -11.14 -9.04 -21.61
C ILE A 339 -11.30 -8.65 -23.08
N LYS A 340 -10.56 -7.66 -23.57
CA LYS A 340 -10.62 -7.16 -24.95
C LYS A 340 -10.22 -8.22 -25.98
N SER A 341 -9.20 -9.01 -25.67
CA SER A 341 -8.69 -10.05 -26.59
C SER A 341 -9.43 -11.38 -26.47
N GLY A 342 -10.31 -11.56 -25.48
CA GLY A 342 -10.98 -12.83 -25.21
C GLY A 342 -10.03 -13.92 -24.69
N LYS A 343 -8.91 -13.52 -24.06
CA LYS A 343 -7.93 -14.45 -23.49
C LYS A 343 -8.50 -15.17 -22.27
N ALA A 344 -8.52 -16.50 -22.30
CA ALA A 344 -9.13 -17.29 -21.23
C ALA A 344 -8.26 -17.41 -19.97
N THR A 345 -6.93 -17.42 -20.12
CA THR A 345 -6.01 -17.51 -18.98
C THR A 345 -5.79 -16.15 -18.34
N LYS A 346 -5.61 -16.12 -17.01
CA LYS A 346 -5.31 -14.92 -16.23
C LYS A 346 -3.90 -14.96 -15.62
N GLU A 347 -3.08 -15.91 -16.04
CA GLU A 347 -1.72 -16.10 -15.55
C GLU A 347 -0.88 -14.83 -15.65
N ASN A 348 -1.01 -14.06 -16.75
CA ASN A 348 -0.33 -12.79 -16.93
C ASN A 348 -0.74 -11.74 -15.88
N VAL A 349 -2.00 -11.74 -15.43
CA VAL A 349 -2.49 -10.84 -14.37
C VAL A 349 -1.87 -11.22 -13.02
N TRP A 350 -1.83 -12.52 -12.70
CA TRP A 350 -1.25 -13.03 -11.47
C TRP A 350 0.29 -12.95 -11.45
N SER A 351 0.95 -12.98 -12.61
CA SER A 351 2.41 -12.95 -12.72
C SER A 351 3.03 -11.56 -12.60
N VAL A 352 2.23 -10.49 -12.61
CA VAL A 352 2.74 -9.13 -12.37
C VAL A 352 3.46 -9.07 -11.02
N ASN A 353 4.68 -8.50 -11.01
CA ASN A 353 5.55 -8.42 -9.83
C ASN A 353 6.02 -9.79 -9.27
N THR A 354 6.09 -10.81 -10.11
CA THR A 354 6.72 -12.10 -9.74
C THR A 354 8.16 -12.18 -10.20
N ASP A 355 8.61 -11.30 -11.11
CA ASP A 355 9.95 -11.27 -11.64
C ASP A 355 11.01 -11.04 -10.56
N GLN A 356 12.17 -11.66 -10.73
CA GLN A 356 13.29 -11.53 -9.80
C GLN A 356 14.07 -10.21 -9.96
N SER A 357 13.73 -9.40 -10.96
CA SER A 357 14.32 -8.09 -11.20
C SER A 357 13.23 -7.04 -11.39
N TYR A 358 13.38 -5.90 -10.73
CA TYR A 358 12.54 -4.73 -10.92
C TYR A 358 13.22 -3.78 -11.90
N HIS A 359 12.54 -3.43 -12.98
CA HIS A 359 13.03 -2.50 -13.97
C HIS A 359 12.13 -1.27 -14.00
N GLU A 360 12.67 -0.11 -13.66
CA GLU A 360 12.05 1.18 -13.97
C GLU A 360 12.63 1.71 -15.29
N GLU A 361 11.83 1.79 -16.33
CA GLU A 361 12.18 2.51 -17.55
C GLU A 361 11.89 4.00 -17.37
N LYS A 362 12.84 4.84 -17.82
CA LYS A 362 12.71 6.30 -17.80
C LYS A 362 11.86 6.78 -18.97
#